data_2f00e7c2cb64b8314eaf7737e20bb0c8
#
_entry.id   2f00e7c2cb64b8314eaf7737e20bb0c8
#
_cell.length_a   1.000
_cell.length_b   1.000
_cell.length_c   1.000
_cell.angle_alpha   90.00
_cell.angle_beta   90.00
_cell.angle_gamma   90.00
#
_symmetry.space_group_name_H-M   'P 1'
#
loop_
_entity.id
_entity.type
_entity.pdbx_description
1 polymer ?
#
loop_
_entity_poly.entity_id
_entity_poly.type
_entity_poly.pdbx_seq_one_letter_code
_entity_poly.pdbx_strand_id
1 'polypeptide(L)'
;MTKYLNIFSAEGVIGEKNIGNVNLWFVYEGIEQFQFPDDYFRVQEKYIEYITKCSESSVYNLIRSCINSDVNVIKLMTEVILTAIPEVQKYFDDGKIGKAEEQLMKTIISKSIQLVNLDIQSPKNEKNVIIIAADPQSVLEAEAASAAYRSNDWNVFFLGDMSSSIDILFDLELTKLLSKIWKSKQGLMIVAVFSQTEEGLKFFSESFYSVKGKNDDNLHLILSGKIGKKIKIKSELQSEKLDDILQWSQTKFENI
;
A
#
# COMPACT_ATOMS: atom_id res chain seq x y z
N MET A 1 -21.92 19.32 -29.62
CA MET A 1 -21.61 17.94 -29.25
C MET A 1 -20.09 17.69 -29.29
N THR A 2 -19.37 17.94 -30.37
CA THR A 2 -17.92 17.68 -30.54
C THR A 2 -17.04 18.35 -29.50
N LYS A 3 -17.37 19.55 -28.97
CA LYS A 3 -16.58 20.27 -27.97
C LYS A 3 -16.47 19.49 -26.65
N TYR A 4 -17.57 18.87 -26.20
CA TYR A 4 -17.56 18.06 -24.95
C TYR A 4 -16.81 16.73 -25.16
N LEU A 5 -16.94 16.11 -26.34
CA LEU A 5 -16.18 14.89 -26.65
C LEU A 5 -14.67 15.16 -26.66
N ASN A 6 -14.23 16.30 -27.18
CA ASN A 6 -12.82 16.69 -27.16
C ASN A 6 -12.31 16.94 -25.73
N ILE A 7 -13.14 17.52 -24.84
CA ILE A 7 -12.82 17.70 -23.44
C ILE A 7 -12.64 16.33 -22.75
N PHE A 8 -13.61 15.44 -22.88
CA PHE A 8 -13.54 14.09 -22.30
C PHE A 8 -12.39 13.25 -22.87
N SER A 9 -12.01 13.45 -24.12
CA SER A 9 -10.83 12.82 -24.70
C SER A 9 -9.54 13.39 -24.12
N ALA A 10 -9.46 14.70 -23.92
CA ALA A 10 -8.31 15.35 -23.28
C ALA A 10 -8.17 14.95 -21.80
N GLU A 11 -9.28 14.68 -21.13
CA GLU A 11 -9.33 14.16 -19.74
C GLU A 11 -9.06 12.65 -19.68
N GLY A 12 -8.91 11.96 -20.82
CA GLY A 12 -8.63 10.54 -20.89
C GLY A 12 -9.83 9.64 -20.53
N VAL A 13 -11.05 10.19 -20.53
CA VAL A 13 -12.30 9.46 -20.23
C VAL A 13 -12.79 8.67 -21.44
N ILE A 14 -12.62 9.22 -22.64
CA ILE A 14 -13.00 8.58 -23.90
C ILE A 14 -11.85 8.58 -24.90
N GLY A 15 -11.81 7.55 -25.72
CA GLY A 15 -10.89 7.45 -26.86
C GLY A 15 -11.57 7.81 -28.18
N GLU A 16 -10.78 8.26 -29.16
CA GLU A 16 -11.21 8.51 -30.52
C GLU A 16 -10.48 7.56 -31.47
N LYS A 17 -11.25 6.92 -32.37
CA LYS A 17 -10.69 6.08 -33.42
C LYS A 17 -11.30 6.50 -34.76
N ASN A 18 -10.45 6.91 -35.70
CA ASN A 18 -10.86 7.26 -37.04
C ASN A 18 -10.99 5.99 -37.89
N ILE A 19 -12.18 5.77 -38.47
CA ILE A 19 -12.45 4.69 -39.43
C ILE A 19 -12.99 5.32 -40.69
N GLY A 20 -12.13 5.50 -41.68
CA GLY A 20 -12.47 6.24 -42.91
C GLY A 20 -12.79 7.70 -42.59
N ASN A 21 -14.02 8.13 -42.94
CA ASN A 21 -14.51 9.49 -42.69
C ASN A 21 -15.33 9.63 -41.39
N VAL A 22 -15.33 8.62 -40.54
CA VAL A 22 -16.13 8.61 -39.30
C VAL A 22 -15.21 8.52 -38.08
N ASN A 23 -15.43 9.45 -37.13
CA ASN A 23 -14.77 9.40 -35.83
C ASN A 23 -15.66 8.58 -34.89
N LEU A 24 -15.13 7.43 -34.42
CA LEU A 24 -15.75 6.59 -33.42
C LEU A 24 -15.20 7.00 -32.04
N TRP A 25 -16.12 7.41 -31.17
CA TRP A 25 -15.81 7.69 -29.75
C TRP A 25 -16.18 6.48 -28.92
N PHE A 26 -15.28 6.07 -28.03
CA PHE A 26 -15.50 4.94 -27.14
C PHE A 26 -14.98 5.25 -25.74
N VAL A 27 -15.61 4.69 -24.74
CA VAL A 27 -15.14 4.75 -23.34
C VAL A 27 -14.05 3.69 -23.17
N TYR A 28 -12.94 4.07 -22.56
CA TYR A 28 -11.91 3.09 -22.21
C TYR A 28 -12.43 2.07 -21.22
N GLU A 29 -12.02 0.82 -21.37
CA GLU A 29 -12.33 -0.23 -20.41
C GLU A 29 -11.78 0.16 -19.03
N GLY A 30 -12.60 0.00 -17.98
CA GLY A 30 -12.26 0.40 -16.61
C GLY A 30 -12.61 1.85 -16.23
N ILE A 31 -13.10 2.70 -17.17
CA ILE A 31 -13.59 4.05 -16.84
C ILE A 31 -15.10 3.98 -16.60
N GLU A 32 -15.48 3.97 -15.33
CA GLU A 32 -16.88 3.91 -14.87
C GLU A 32 -17.07 4.84 -13.68
N GLN A 33 -18.33 5.21 -13.42
CA GLN A 33 -18.69 5.83 -12.14
C GLN A 33 -19.12 4.75 -11.14
N PHE A 34 -18.59 4.81 -9.95
CA PHE A 34 -18.90 3.91 -8.86
C PHE A 34 -19.65 4.61 -7.74
N GLN A 35 -20.49 3.86 -7.02
CA GLN A 35 -21.18 4.33 -5.83
C GLN A 35 -20.68 3.54 -4.62
N PHE A 36 -19.84 4.18 -3.81
CA PHE A 36 -19.33 3.55 -2.61
C PHE A 36 -20.27 3.82 -1.41
N PRO A 37 -20.49 2.83 -0.51
CA PRO A 37 -19.74 1.57 -0.37
C PRO A 37 -20.23 0.39 -1.23
N ASP A 38 -21.32 0.50 -1.98
CA ASP A 38 -22.02 -0.64 -2.59
C ASP A 38 -21.21 -1.33 -3.69
N ASP A 39 -20.33 -0.59 -4.38
CA ASP A 39 -19.58 -1.10 -5.53
C ASP A 39 -18.22 -1.76 -5.19
N TYR A 40 -17.78 -1.86 -3.92
CA TYR A 40 -16.47 -2.45 -3.60
C TYR A 40 -16.28 -3.87 -4.16
N PHE A 41 -17.28 -4.73 -4.00
CA PHE A 41 -17.21 -6.11 -4.52
C PHE A 41 -17.08 -6.13 -6.05
N ARG A 42 -17.87 -5.32 -6.75
CA ARG A 42 -17.82 -5.21 -8.22
C ARG A 42 -16.46 -4.68 -8.69
N VAL A 43 -15.89 -3.70 -7.99
CA VAL A 43 -14.55 -3.16 -8.29
C VAL A 43 -13.49 -4.23 -8.05
N GLN A 44 -13.57 -4.99 -6.96
CA GLN A 44 -12.65 -6.09 -6.65
C GLN A 44 -12.65 -7.15 -7.75
N GLU A 45 -13.83 -7.62 -8.20
CA GLU A 45 -13.93 -8.61 -9.27
C GLU A 45 -13.27 -8.11 -10.56
N LYS A 46 -13.56 -6.86 -10.98
CA LYS A 46 -12.95 -6.25 -12.16
C LYS A 46 -11.44 -6.08 -12.01
N TYR A 47 -11.00 -5.66 -10.84
CA TYR A 47 -9.57 -5.48 -10.56
C TYR A 47 -8.81 -6.79 -10.72
N ILE A 48 -9.30 -7.89 -10.11
CA ILE A 48 -8.71 -9.23 -10.24
C ILE A 48 -8.75 -9.70 -11.71
N GLU A 49 -9.87 -9.49 -12.42
CA GLU A 49 -9.99 -9.84 -13.82
C GLU A 49 -8.96 -9.11 -14.68
N TYR A 50 -8.78 -7.80 -14.50
CA TYR A 50 -7.81 -7.02 -15.27
C TYR A 50 -6.37 -7.36 -14.93
N ILE A 51 -6.06 -7.62 -13.65
CA ILE A 51 -4.75 -8.10 -13.21
C ILE A 51 -4.43 -9.45 -13.88
N THR A 52 -5.34 -10.40 -13.87
CA THR A 52 -5.12 -11.74 -14.46
C THR A 52 -4.97 -11.70 -15.98
N LYS A 53 -5.56 -10.72 -16.65
CA LYS A 53 -5.35 -10.44 -18.08
C LYS A 53 -4.09 -9.62 -18.36
N CYS A 54 -3.33 -9.23 -17.35
CA CYS A 54 -2.20 -8.29 -17.45
C CYS A 54 -2.56 -6.97 -18.17
N SER A 55 -3.82 -6.52 -18.03
CA SER A 55 -4.34 -5.32 -18.70
C SER A 55 -4.03 -4.08 -17.86
N GLU A 56 -2.79 -3.59 -17.97
CA GLU A 56 -2.28 -2.45 -17.19
C GLU A 56 -3.16 -1.20 -17.34
N SER A 57 -3.56 -0.86 -18.56
CA SER A 57 -4.39 0.33 -18.82
C SER A 57 -5.78 0.22 -18.19
N SER A 58 -6.42 -0.95 -18.25
CA SER A 58 -7.74 -1.18 -17.65
C SER A 58 -7.67 -1.08 -16.13
N VAL A 59 -6.62 -1.63 -15.51
CA VAL A 59 -6.38 -1.50 -14.07
C VAL A 59 -6.25 -0.05 -13.66
N TYR A 60 -5.42 0.74 -14.36
CA TYR A 60 -5.21 2.15 -13.99
C TYR A 60 -6.46 3.00 -14.19
N ASN A 61 -7.21 2.76 -15.26
CA ASN A 61 -8.48 3.43 -15.49
C ASN A 61 -9.50 3.08 -14.41
N LEU A 62 -9.57 1.83 -13.97
CA LEU A 62 -10.42 1.40 -12.86
C LEU A 62 -10.07 2.13 -11.56
N ILE A 63 -8.78 2.17 -11.19
CA ILE A 63 -8.32 2.87 -9.98
C ILE A 63 -8.62 4.37 -10.06
N ARG A 64 -8.38 5.03 -11.21
CA ARG A 64 -8.74 6.44 -11.41
C ARG A 64 -10.24 6.68 -11.27
N SER A 65 -11.07 5.78 -11.81
CA SER A 65 -12.53 5.86 -11.65
C SER A 65 -12.96 5.74 -10.19
N CYS A 66 -12.28 4.88 -9.40
CA CYS A 66 -12.52 4.79 -7.96
C CYS A 66 -12.16 6.11 -7.24
N ILE A 67 -10.98 6.67 -7.54
CA ILE A 67 -10.52 7.94 -6.95
C ILE A 67 -11.49 9.07 -7.31
N ASN A 68 -11.90 9.18 -8.58
CA ASN A 68 -12.87 10.19 -9.06
C ASN A 68 -14.29 10.00 -8.48
N SER A 69 -14.57 8.87 -7.86
CA SER A 69 -15.82 8.54 -7.19
C SER A 69 -15.72 8.64 -5.65
N ASP A 70 -14.75 9.40 -5.13
CA ASP A 70 -14.52 9.65 -3.70
C ASP A 70 -14.42 8.37 -2.86
N VAL A 71 -13.71 7.35 -3.38
CA VAL A 71 -13.50 6.09 -2.69
C VAL A 71 -12.77 6.27 -1.35
N ASN A 72 -13.16 5.51 -0.33
CA ASN A 72 -12.35 5.42 0.87
C ASN A 72 -11.05 4.64 0.55
N VAL A 73 -9.89 5.32 0.65
CA VAL A 73 -8.59 4.77 0.27
C VAL A 73 -8.24 3.52 1.10
N ILE A 74 -8.54 3.50 2.40
CA ILE A 74 -8.25 2.34 3.24
C ILE A 74 -9.01 1.13 2.72
N LYS A 75 -10.31 1.28 2.46
CA LYS A 75 -11.13 0.20 1.92
C LYS A 75 -10.70 -0.21 0.51
N LEU A 76 -10.30 0.74 -0.33
CA LEU A 76 -9.72 0.42 -1.64
C LEU A 76 -8.47 -0.45 -1.49
N MET A 77 -7.60 -0.16 -0.50
CA MET A 77 -6.43 -0.99 -0.22
C MET A 77 -6.82 -2.35 0.33
N THR A 78 -7.67 -2.41 1.36
CA THR A 78 -7.95 -3.66 2.10
C THR A 78 -8.94 -4.57 1.37
N GLU A 79 -9.98 -4.02 0.74
CA GLU A 79 -11.06 -4.80 0.12
C GLU A 79 -10.87 -5.06 -1.38
N VAL A 80 -9.97 -4.31 -2.05
CA VAL A 80 -9.73 -4.46 -3.48
C VAL A 80 -8.28 -4.84 -3.78
N ILE A 81 -7.34 -3.96 -3.50
CA ILE A 81 -5.97 -4.13 -4.00
C ILE A 81 -5.25 -5.29 -3.30
N LEU A 82 -5.27 -5.33 -1.96
CA LEU A 82 -4.59 -6.39 -1.19
C LEU A 82 -5.18 -7.77 -1.44
N THR A 83 -6.46 -7.87 -1.82
CA THR A 83 -7.08 -9.17 -2.13
C THR A 83 -6.53 -9.81 -3.40
N ALA A 84 -5.96 -9.04 -4.32
CA ALA A 84 -5.34 -9.57 -5.53
C ALA A 84 -3.99 -10.26 -5.27
N ILE A 85 -3.28 -9.92 -4.19
CA ILE A 85 -1.95 -10.48 -3.89
C ILE A 85 -2.02 -12.01 -3.69
N PRO A 86 -2.86 -12.54 -2.77
CA PRO A 86 -2.99 -13.98 -2.59
C PRO A 86 -3.56 -14.69 -3.82
N GLU A 87 -4.41 -14.04 -4.62
CA GLU A 87 -4.93 -14.66 -5.85
C GLU A 87 -3.82 -14.81 -6.91
N VAL A 88 -2.95 -13.81 -7.09
CA VAL A 88 -1.78 -13.91 -7.99
C VAL A 88 -0.84 -15.01 -7.52
N GLN A 89 -0.57 -15.08 -6.21
CA GLN A 89 0.27 -16.13 -5.64
C GLN A 89 -0.33 -17.52 -5.88
N LYS A 90 -1.63 -17.68 -5.67
CA LYS A 90 -2.36 -18.95 -5.92
C LYS A 90 -2.29 -19.36 -7.38
N TYR A 91 -2.44 -18.44 -8.35
CA TYR A 91 -2.29 -18.78 -9.77
C TYR A 91 -0.88 -19.27 -10.11
N PHE A 92 0.13 -18.68 -9.48
CA PHE A 92 1.51 -19.13 -9.64
C PHE A 92 1.73 -20.52 -9.02
N ASP A 93 1.27 -20.75 -7.78
CA ASP A 93 1.41 -22.01 -7.06
C ASP A 93 0.66 -23.15 -7.77
N ASP A 94 -0.52 -22.87 -8.36
CA ASP A 94 -1.31 -23.79 -9.18
C ASP A 94 -0.68 -24.05 -10.57
N GLY A 95 0.43 -23.37 -10.92
CA GLY A 95 1.08 -23.49 -12.23
C GLY A 95 0.27 -22.90 -13.40
N LYS A 96 -0.74 -22.04 -13.12
CA LYS A 96 -1.57 -21.39 -14.15
C LYS A 96 -0.85 -20.22 -14.83
N ILE A 97 0.10 -19.62 -14.14
CA ILE A 97 0.93 -18.51 -14.64
C ILE A 97 2.41 -18.81 -14.39
N GLY A 98 3.27 -18.27 -15.25
CA GLY A 98 4.73 -18.35 -15.09
C GLY A 98 5.28 -17.23 -14.22
N LYS A 99 6.58 -17.35 -13.85
CA LYS A 99 7.26 -16.34 -13.00
C LYS A 99 7.25 -14.92 -13.60
N ALA A 100 7.36 -14.81 -14.93
CA ALA A 100 7.33 -13.52 -15.61
C ALA A 100 5.94 -12.85 -15.51
N GLU A 101 4.86 -13.63 -15.65
CA GLU A 101 3.49 -13.14 -15.52
C GLU A 101 3.19 -12.73 -14.08
N GLU A 102 3.58 -13.55 -13.10
CA GLU A 102 3.48 -13.21 -11.68
C GLU A 102 4.15 -11.87 -11.38
N GLN A 103 5.40 -11.69 -11.86
CA GLN A 103 6.15 -10.46 -11.65
C GLN A 103 5.49 -9.25 -12.33
N LEU A 104 4.94 -9.42 -13.53
CA LEU A 104 4.19 -8.38 -14.22
C LEU A 104 2.94 -7.98 -13.45
N MET A 105 2.15 -8.96 -12.99
CA MET A 105 0.95 -8.71 -12.17
C MET A 105 1.29 -7.96 -10.87
N LYS A 106 2.33 -8.38 -10.16
CA LYS A 106 2.83 -7.69 -8.95
C LYS A 106 3.26 -6.25 -9.25
N THR A 107 3.89 -6.02 -10.40
CA THR A 107 4.26 -4.67 -10.85
C THR A 107 3.04 -3.80 -11.12
N ILE A 108 1.99 -4.34 -11.75
CA ILE A 108 0.74 -3.61 -11.99
C ILE A 108 0.05 -3.27 -10.66
N ILE A 109 0.04 -4.19 -9.69
CA ILE A 109 -0.49 -3.94 -8.35
C ILE A 109 0.29 -2.80 -7.66
N SER A 110 1.63 -2.85 -7.63
CA SER A 110 2.46 -1.78 -7.05
C SER A 110 2.17 -0.42 -7.67
N LYS A 111 2.12 -0.33 -9.01
CA LYS A 111 1.77 0.91 -9.70
C LYS A 111 0.35 1.39 -9.40
N SER A 112 -0.61 0.49 -9.19
CA SER A 112 -1.97 0.85 -8.76
C SER A 112 -1.97 1.54 -7.41
N ILE A 113 -1.19 1.02 -6.45
CA ILE A 113 -1.01 1.63 -5.13
C ILE A 113 -0.35 3.02 -5.27
N GLN A 114 0.66 3.15 -6.14
CA GLN A 114 1.34 4.42 -6.38
C GLN A 114 0.40 5.48 -6.98
N LEU A 115 -0.52 5.10 -7.87
CA LEU A 115 -1.53 6.03 -8.41
C LEU A 115 -2.40 6.64 -7.30
N VAL A 116 -2.81 5.84 -6.33
CA VAL A 116 -3.59 6.34 -5.17
C VAL A 116 -2.76 7.32 -4.34
N ASN A 117 -1.45 7.07 -4.18
CA ASN A 117 -0.55 7.92 -3.40
C ASN A 117 -0.35 9.34 -3.99
N LEU A 118 -0.54 9.54 -5.29
CA LEU A 118 -0.31 10.84 -5.95
C LEU A 118 -1.35 11.91 -5.58
N ASP A 119 -2.52 11.50 -5.10
CA ASP A 119 -3.65 12.40 -4.83
C ASP A 119 -3.75 12.83 -3.35
N ILE A 120 -2.78 12.46 -2.51
CA ILE A 120 -2.84 12.66 -1.07
C ILE A 120 -2.15 13.98 -0.65
N GLN A 121 -2.85 14.77 0.18
CA GLN A 121 -2.41 16.09 0.68
C GLN A 121 -1.26 16.00 1.69
N SER A 122 -0.67 17.15 2.01
CA SER A 122 0.48 17.28 2.92
C SER A 122 0.18 16.74 4.33
N PRO A 123 1.04 15.87 4.86
CA PRO A 123 0.83 15.22 6.15
C PRO A 123 0.99 16.19 7.35
N LYS A 124 0.40 15.82 8.50
CA LYS A 124 0.65 16.51 9.78
C LYS A 124 1.99 16.04 10.36
N ASN A 125 2.84 16.99 10.77
CA ASN A 125 4.17 16.70 11.31
C ASN A 125 4.18 15.90 12.63
N GLU A 126 3.02 15.73 13.29
CA GLU A 126 2.90 15.04 14.57
C GLU A 126 2.61 13.56 14.48
N LYS A 127 2.13 13.09 13.29
CA LYS A 127 1.84 11.68 13.00
C LYS A 127 2.93 11.15 12.07
N ASN A 128 3.84 10.33 12.58
CA ASN A 128 4.95 9.83 11.77
C ASN A 128 4.99 8.31 11.79
N VAL A 129 5.24 7.71 10.62
CA VAL A 129 5.43 6.27 10.49
C VAL A 129 6.57 5.94 9.53
N ILE A 130 7.46 5.05 9.95
CA ILE A 130 8.43 4.37 9.10
C ILE A 130 7.83 3.02 8.73
N ILE A 131 7.79 2.69 7.45
CA ILE A 131 7.26 1.42 6.95
C ILE A 131 8.38 0.65 6.27
N ILE A 132 8.56 -0.61 6.70
CA ILE A 132 9.63 -1.50 6.29
C ILE A 132 9.01 -2.81 5.78
N ALA A 133 9.44 -3.27 4.61
CA ALA A 133 9.27 -4.66 4.21
C ALA A 133 10.55 -5.43 4.56
N ALA A 134 10.44 -6.45 5.41
CA ALA A 134 11.58 -7.25 5.85
C ALA A 134 11.92 -8.38 4.87
N ASP A 135 11.10 -8.59 3.86
CA ASP A 135 11.31 -9.53 2.77
C ASP A 135 10.61 -9.04 1.48
N PRO A 136 11.04 -9.53 0.30
CA PRO A 136 10.47 -9.13 -1.00
C PRO A 136 8.97 -9.45 -1.16
N GLN A 137 8.46 -10.47 -0.47
CA GLN A 137 7.06 -10.89 -0.55
C GLN A 137 6.13 -9.87 0.14
N SER A 138 6.63 -9.18 1.17
CA SER A 138 5.88 -8.21 1.97
C SER A 138 5.87 -6.79 1.40
N VAL A 139 6.57 -6.53 0.30
CA VAL A 139 6.70 -5.17 -0.28
C VAL A 139 5.34 -4.58 -0.66
N LEU A 140 4.47 -5.34 -1.33
CA LEU A 140 3.16 -4.85 -1.76
C LEU A 140 2.24 -4.53 -0.57
N GLU A 141 2.27 -5.34 0.48
CA GLU A 141 1.51 -5.08 1.71
C GLU A 141 2.02 -3.80 2.40
N ALA A 142 3.33 -3.62 2.47
CA ALA A 142 3.97 -2.43 3.02
C ALA A 142 3.69 -1.16 2.18
N GLU A 143 3.67 -1.27 0.84
CA GLU A 143 3.25 -0.18 -0.07
C GLU A 143 1.78 0.21 0.16
N ALA A 144 0.87 -0.77 0.28
CA ALA A 144 -0.55 -0.52 0.55
C ALA A 144 -0.76 0.14 1.92
N ALA A 145 -0.04 -0.32 2.94
CA ALA A 145 -0.03 0.32 4.26
C ALA A 145 0.45 1.78 4.16
N SER A 146 1.50 2.05 3.36
CA SER A 146 2.00 3.40 3.12
C SER A 146 0.90 4.31 2.54
N ALA A 147 0.13 3.85 1.56
CA ALA A 147 -0.98 4.58 0.98
C ALA A 147 -2.10 4.84 2.01
N ALA A 148 -2.47 3.81 2.78
CA ALA A 148 -3.51 3.91 3.80
C ALA A 148 -3.11 4.86 4.95
N TYR A 149 -1.87 4.85 5.40
CA TYR A 149 -1.38 5.82 6.39
C TYR A 149 -1.40 7.26 5.86
N ARG A 150 -0.95 7.49 4.62
CA ARG A 150 -0.99 8.83 4.01
C ARG A 150 -2.42 9.36 3.89
N SER A 151 -3.39 8.53 3.54
CA SER A 151 -4.80 8.94 3.46
C SER A 151 -5.41 9.35 4.82
N ASN A 152 -4.74 9.01 5.94
CA ASN A 152 -5.08 9.40 7.30
C ASN A 152 -4.17 10.50 7.86
N ASP A 153 -3.58 11.31 7.00
CA ASP A 153 -2.71 12.46 7.33
C ASP A 153 -1.40 12.09 8.05
N TRP A 154 -0.91 10.86 7.89
CA TRP A 154 0.39 10.46 8.44
C TRP A 154 1.54 10.88 7.53
N ASN A 155 2.62 11.33 8.14
CA ASN A 155 3.91 11.52 7.47
C ASN A 155 4.60 10.16 7.35
N VAL A 156 4.67 9.62 6.13
CA VAL A 156 5.11 8.25 5.87
C VAL A 156 6.50 8.21 5.26
N PHE A 157 7.39 7.48 5.89
CA PHE A 157 8.73 7.16 5.43
C PHE A 157 8.77 5.69 5.00
N PHE A 158 8.51 5.43 3.73
CA PHE A 158 8.54 4.06 3.18
C PHE A 158 9.96 3.69 2.76
N LEU A 159 10.55 2.66 3.38
CA LEU A 159 11.92 2.20 3.10
C LEU A 159 12.00 1.09 2.05
N GLY A 160 10.86 0.49 1.70
CA GLY A 160 10.83 -0.61 0.73
C GLY A 160 11.37 -1.92 1.30
N ASP A 161 11.95 -2.73 0.42
CA ASP A 161 12.57 -4.00 0.77
C ASP A 161 13.92 -3.77 1.49
N MET A 162 13.95 -4.15 2.75
CA MET A 162 15.12 -4.06 3.63
C MET A 162 15.71 -5.43 3.96
N SER A 163 15.36 -6.48 3.22
CA SER A 163 15.88 -7.85 3.43
C SER A 163 17.40 -7.94 3.33
N SER A 164 18.01 -7.14 2.44
CA SER A 164 19.46 -7.07 2.29
C SER A 164 20.18 -6.30 3.42
N SER A 165 19.43 -5.56 4.24
CA SER A 165 19.94 -4.76 5.37
C SER A 165 19.87 -5.52 6.71
N ILE A 166 19.55 -6.81 6.66
CA ILE A 166 19.56 -7.70 7.83
C ILE A 166 21.03 -7.98 8.19
N ASP A 167 21.66 -7.01 8.84
CA ASP A 167 23.04 -7.10 9.33
C ASP A 167 23.23 -6.35 10.65
N ILE A 168 24.46 -6.43 11.21
CA ILE A 168 24.84 -5.88 12.52
C ILE A 168 24.75 -4.34 12.59
N LEU A 169 24.63 -3.63 11.47
CA LEU A 169 24.68 -2.17 11.41
C LEU A 169 23.32 -1.52 11.31
N PHE A 170 22.24 -2.28 11.11
CA PHE A 170 20.91 -1.73 10.90
C PHE A 170 20.42 -0.86 12.06
N ASP A 171 20.71 -1.21 13.29
CA ASP A 171 20.37 -0.42 14.49
C ASP A 171 21.05 0.96 14.48
N LEU A 172 22.30 1.07 14.01
CA LEU A 172 22.99 2.34 13.83
C LEU A 172 22.36 3.18 12.72
N GLU A 173 21.95 2.55 11.62
CA GLU A 173 21.26 3.22 10.51
C GLU A 173 19.88 3.72 10.93
N LEU A 174 19.11 2.91 11.66
CA LEU A 174 17.81 3.29 12.20
C LEU A 174 17.96 4.48 13.16
N THR A 175 18.98 4.46 14.04
CA THR A 175 19.28 5.59 14.95
C THR A 175 19.55 6.88 14.19
N LYS A 176 20.38 6.83 13.12
CA LYS A 176 20.67 7.99 12.27
C LYS A 176 19.42 8.49 11.55
N LEU A 177 18.61 7.57 10.99
CA LEU A 177 17.37 7.91 10.32
C LEU A 177 16.40 8.61 11.27
N LEU A 178 16.12 8.03 12.44
CA LEU A 178 15.25 8.63 13.46
C LEU A 178 15.73 10.02 13.87
N SER A 179 17.05 10.20 14.10
CA SER A 179 17.63 11.50 14.42
C SER A 179 17.46 12.53 13.31
N LYS A 180 17.33 12.10 12.05
CA LYS A 180 17.13 12.99 10.90
C LYS A 180 15.67 13.38 10.68
N ILE A 181 14.74 12.40 10.78
CA ILE A 181 13.33 12.61 10.43
C ILE A 181 12.46 13.00 11.62
N TRP A 182 12.86 12.65 12.84
CA TRP A 182 12.12 12.89 14.09
C TRP A 182 12.97 13.64 15.12
N LYS A 183 13.63 14.74 14.66
CA LYS A 183 14.60 15.52 15.46
C LYS A 183 14.04 16.07 16.77
N SER A 184 12.81 16.60 16.73
CA SER A 184 12.16 17.22 17.88
C SER A 184 11.55 16.20 18.84
N LYS A 185 11.45 14.93 18.46
CA LYS A 185 10.70 13.88 19.15
C LYS A 185 9.27 14.29 19.54
N GLN A 186 8.70 15.25 18.77
CA GLN A 186 7.31 15.68 18.94
C GLN A 186 6.35 14.74 18.22
N GLY A 187 5.17 14.57 18.81
CA GLY A 187 4.14 13.67 18.30
C GLY A 187 4.53 12.21 18.42
N LEU A 188 3.88 11.39 17.61
CA LEU A 188 4.04 9.93 17.57
C LEU A 188 4.99 9.52 16.45
N MET A 189 5.86 8.57 16.71
CA MET A 189 6.65 7.84 15.73
C MET A 189 6.37 6.35 15.84
N ILE A 190 5.92 5.75 14.74
CA ILE A 190 5.69 4.30 14.63
C ILE A 190 6.71 3.73 13.65
N VAL A 191 7.27 2.57 13.98
CA VAL A 191 7.99 1.72 13.04
C VAL A 191 7.10 0.51 12.76
N ALA A 192 6.62 0.37 11.53
CA ALA A 192 5.76 -0.73 11.10
C ALA A 192 6.57 -1.65 10.17
N VAL A 193 6.72 -2.90 10.57
CA VAL A 193 7.49 -3.92 9.84
C VAL A 193 6.56 -4.99 9.31
N PHE A 194 6.62 -5.21 8.02
CA PHE A 194 5.86 -6.24 7.29
C PHE A 194 6.80 -7.38 6.90
N SER A 195 6.45 -8.62 7.22
CA SER A 195 7.25 -9.79 6.88
C SER A 195 6.42 -11.07 6.80
N GLN A 196 6.71 -11.91 5.82
CA GLN A 196 6.20 -13.28 5.75
C GLN A 196 7.09 -14.27 6.52
N THR A 197 8.24 -13.81 7.08
CA THR A 197 9.20 -14.63 7.83
C THR A 197 9.30 -14.21 9.29
N GLU A 198 9.37 -15.19 10.19
CA GLU A 198 9.57 -14.93 11.62
C GLU A 198 10.95 -14.33 11.91
N GLU A 199 11.96 -14.75 11.15
CA GLU A 199 13.33 -14.24 11.26
C GLU A 199 13.41 -12.75 10.95
N GLY A 200 12.74 -12.30 9.90
CA GLY A 200 12.65 -10.87 9.55
C GLY A 200 11.99 -10.07 10.67
N LEU A 201 10.82 -10.51 11.15
CA LEU A 201 10.12 -9.84 12.26
C LEU A 201 10.96 -9.80 13.54
N LYS A 202 11.65 -10.88 13.87
CA LYS A 202 12.52 -10.97 15.05
C LYS A 202 13.70 -10.01 14.95
N PHE A 203 14.41 -10.02 13.81
CA PHE A 203 15.56 -9.15 13.59
C PHE A 203 15.19 -7.67 13.75
N PHE A 204 14.15 -7.21 13.06
CA PHE A 204 13.72 -5.81 13.13
C PHE A 204 13.17 -5.43 14.52
N SER A 205 12.54 -6.37 15.23
CA SER A 205 12.14 -6.15 16.63
C SER A 205 13.36 -5.97 17.54
N GLU A 206 14.35 -6.84 17.46
CA GLU A 206 15.58 -6.75 18.27
C GLU A 206 16.32 -5.44 17.96
N SER A 207 16.49 -5.08 16.70
CA SER A 207 17.11 -3.82 16.27
C SER A 207 16.35 -2.60 16.76
N PHE A 208 15.03 -2.61 16.70
CA PHE A 208 14.21 -1.51 17.21
C PHE A 208 14.40 -1.30 18.71
N TYR A 209 14.35 -2.37 19.50
CA TYR A 209 14.50 -2.26 20.96
C TYR A 209 15.95 -1.99 21.41
N SER A 210 16.95 -2.22 20.56
CA SER A 210 18.32 -1.76 20.82
C SER A 210 18.43 -0.23 20.71
N VAL A 211 17.62 0.37 19.83
CA VAL A 211 17.62 1.81 19.54
C VAL A 211 16.67 2.59 20.46
N LYS A 212 15.53 1.99 20.83
CA LYS A 212 14.53 2.64 21.69
C LYS A 212 15.10 2.94 23.07
N GLY A 213 15.29 4.22 23.38
CA GLY A 213 15.74 4.70 24.68
C GLY A 213 14.66 4.58 25.76
N LYS A 214 15.07 4.70 27.04
CA LYS A 214 14.13 4.64 28.18
C LYS A 214 13.10 5.77 28.19
N ASN A 215 13.40 6.89 27.52
CA ASN A 215 12.56 8.10 27.51
C ASN A 215 11.86 8.31 26.15
N ASP A 216 11.82 7.28 25.30
CA ASP A 216 11.17 7.36 23.97
C ASP A 216 9.75 6.76 24.04
N ASP A 217 8.91 7.32 24.93
CA ASP A 217 7.55 6.82 25.19
C ASP A 217 6.63 6.90 23.95
N ASN A 218 6.92 7.85 23.03
CA ASN A 218 6.16 8.05 21.80
C ASN A 218 6.75 7.32 20.57
N LEU A 219 7.73 6.41 20.79
CA LEU A 219 8.29 5.56 19.74
C LEU A 219 7.76 4.13 19.90
N HIS A 220 7.05 3.63 18.91
CA HIS A 220 6.37 2.34 18.95
C HIS A 220 6.72 1.43 17.79
N LEU A 221 6.67 0.11 18.03
CA LEU A 221 6.87 -0.92 17.03
C LEU A 221 5.58 -1.70 16.76
N ILE A 222 5.24 -1.82 15.48
CA ILE A 222 4.19 -2.69 14.98
C ILE A 222 4.82 -3.77 14.11
N LEU A 223 4.39 -5.00 14.27
CA LEU A 223 4.79 -6.12 13.44
C LEU A 223 3.56 -6.66 12.68
N SER A 224 3.67 -6.77 11.37
CA SER A 224 2.66 -7.36 10.49
C SER A 224 3.20 -8.60 9.80
N GLY A 225 2.53 -9.73 10.01
CA GLY A 225 2.90 -11.00 9.41
C GLY A 225 2.49 -12.19 10.25
N LYS A 226 2.65 -13.39 9.67
CA LYS A 226 2.31 -14.64 10.33
C LYS A 226 3.37 -15.01 11.35
N ILE A 227 3.02 -14.93 12.63
CA ILE A 227 3.88 -15.36 13.73
C ILE A 227 3.35 -16.67 14.28
N GLY A 228 4.20 -17.68 14.35
CA GLY A 228 3.86 -18.97 14.93
C GLY A 228 3.44 -18.84 16.39
N LYS A 229 2.38 -19.55 16.82
CA LYS A 229 1.80 -19.47 18.17
C LYS A 229 2.80 -19.68 19.34
N LYS A 230 3.98 -20.23 19.06
CA LYS A 230 5.01 -20.54 20.06
C LYS A 230 6.07 -19.46 20.23
N ILE A 231 6.16 -18.50 19.32
CA ILE A 231 7.22 -17.48 19.31
C ILE A 231 6.60 -16.16 19.74
N LYS A 232 7.14 -15.59 20.84
CA LYS A 232 6.79 -14.24 21.28
C LYS A 232 7.87 -13.29 20.80
N ILE A 233 7.55 -12.48 19.80
CA ILE A 233 8.39 -11.37 19.35
C ILE A 233 7.90 -10.11 20.05
N LYS A 234 8.81 -9.34 20.64
CA LYS A 234 8.46 -8.13 21.37
C LYS A 234 7.98 -7.04 20.42
N SER A 235 6.80 -6.46 20.69
CA SER A 235 6.23 -5.33 19.94
C SER A 235 5.05 -4.75 20.71
N GLU A 236 4.59 -3.56 20.36
CA GLU A 236 3.39 -2.97 20.93
C GLU A 236 2.11 -3.52 20.29
N LEU A 237 2.18 -3.87 19.00
CA LEU A 237 1.10 -4.53 18.27
C LEU A 237 1.64 -5.61 17.33
N GLN A 238 0.91 -6.72 17.22
CA GLN A 238 1.09 -7.74 16.19
C GLN A 238 -0.25 -8.00 15.53
N SER A 239 -0.36 -7.76 14.22
CA SER A 239 -1.56 -8.06 13.44
C SER A 239 -1.22 -8.33 11.98
N GLU A 240 -1.95 -9.27 11.36
CA GLU A 240 -1.92 -9.51 9.91
C GLU A 240 -2.87 -8.56 9.15
N LYS A 241 -3.76 -7.87 9.89
CA LYS A 241 -4.79 -7.00 9.28
C LYS A 241 -4.35 -5.55 9.30
N LEU A 242 -4.35 -4.94 8.13
CA LEU A 242 -4.03 -3.51 7.98
C LEU A 242 -5.00 -2.62 8.77
N ASP A 243 -6.28 -2.96 8.82
CA ASP A 243 -7.28 -2.19 9.57
C ASP A 243 -6.97 -2.13 11.08
N ASP A 244 -6.57 -3.25 11.68
CA ASP A 244 -6.19 -3.29 13.10
C ASP A 244 -4.96 -2.39 13.36
N ILE A 245 -3.99 -2.42 12.43
CA ILE A 245 -2.77 -1.61 12.50
C ILE A 245 -3.11 -0.12 12.45
N LEU A 246 -3.95 0.29 11.50
CA LEU A 246 -4.36 1.69 11.33
C LEU A 246 -5.20 2.18 12.52
N GLN A 247 -6.15 1.37 13.00
CA GLN A 247 -6.99 1.70 14.15
C GLN A 247 -6.15 1.86 15.41
N TRP A 248 -5.22 0.94 15.67
CA TRP A 248 -4.33 1.02 16.82
C TRP A 248 -3.45 2.28 16.75
N SER A 249 -2.89 2.58 15.59
CA SER A 249 -2.05 3.77 15.37
C SER A 249 -2.81 5.06 15.64
N GLN A 250 -4.04 5.15 15.13
CA GLN A 250 -4.90 6.31 15.36
C GLN A 250 -5.25 6.47 16.84
N THR A 251 -5.64 5.37 17.51
CA THR A 251 -5.94 5.37 18.95
C THR A 251 -4.73 5.78 19.79
N LYS A 252 -3.53 5.34 19.40
CA LYS A 252 -2.30 5.74 20.08
C LYS A 252 -2.02 7.23 19.94
N PHE A 253 -2.23 7.80 18.78
CA PHE A 253 -2.05 9.24 18.54
C PHE A 253 -3.05 10.08 19.34
N GLU A 254 -4.29 9.65 19.46
CA GLU A 254 -5.35 10.36 20.20
C GLU A 254 -5.11 10.38 21.71
N ASN A 255 -4.27 9.50 22.23
CA ASN A 255 -3.93 9.35 23.65
C ASN A 255 -2.61 10.05 24.06
N ILE A 256 -1.98 10.82 23.16
CA ILE A 256 -0.81 11.66 23.43
C ILE A 256 -1.24 13.10 23.68
#